data_bc05b6817ddb4413c3915bc056a345d0
#
_entry.id   bc05b6817ddb4413c3915bc056a345d0
#
_cell.length_a   1.000
_cell.length_b   1.000
_cell.length_c   1.000
_cell.angle_alpha   90.00
_cell.angle_beta   90.00
_cell.angle_gamma   90.00
#
_symmetry.space_group_name_H-M   'P 1'
#
loop_
_entity.id
_entity.type
_entity.pdbx_description
1 polymer ?
#
loop_
_entity_poly.entity_id
_entity_poly.type
_entity_poly.pdbx_seq_one_letter_code
_entity_poly.pdbx_strand_id
1 'polypeptide(L)'
;MQNNKIINFLSGFVCLFPLSIIIGNFYSNFIVAIGSLTFFIYAIIKKREEFNDPFFKIFLIFWILIVFRSLFTVEILFSFKSSFLFIRYALFCLLVKFLILNNKYFLKNFFKINVILLIFISIDALIQFYFGKNLFGTLATQIENNRISGVFGKELILGSFITKISFILFAINSIKKNNYYNFFLIFFFFIIVFITGERASFFLFTVGIFYSFLFLKEKKIYLYSLIAAVILLTTIVINKDSIKKRMILQTFNQLYSENNININSPKKLFLFSEGHEILIFSALNMFYQNPFIGVGPNLYRFECENQKYFISGKKYPNFGSGRDLINHCNTHPHNYYVQILSETGIIGSFFIFLALIKFTHHSIKILYSQVKKKIYINQYKIFISSAIIINLWPFITSGNFFGSSAANLFWLPVGFFLATFNSSKK
;
A
#
# COMPACT_ATOMS: atom_id res chain seq x y z
N MET A 1 -16.16 -14.88 31.11
CA MET A 1 -16.79 -13.60 30.66
C MET A 1 -15.78 -12.50 30.35
N GLN A 2 -14.75 -12.28 31.14
CA GLN A 2 -13.75 -11.19 30.95
C GLN A 2 -12.94 -11.30 29.65
N ASN A 3 -12.57 -12.51 29.21
CA ASN A 3 -11.83 -12.74 27.96
C ASN A 3 -12.59 -12.25 26.71
N ASN A 4 -13.92 -12.37 26.68
CA ASN A 4 -14.71 -11.94 25.54
C ASN A 4 -14.76 -10.40 25.41
N LYS A 5 -14.69 -9.66 26.53
CA LYS A 5 -14.71 -8.18 26.52
C LYS A 5 -13.45 -7.59 25.85
N ILE A 6 -12.26 -8.11 26.19
CA ILE A 6 -10.99 -7.66 25.59
C ILE A 6 -10.94 -7.99 24.10
N ILE A 7 -11.35 -9.20 23.71
CA ILE A 7 -11.38 -9.60 22.30
C ILE A 7 -12.35 -8.72 21.50
N ASN A 8 -13.51 -8.41 22.05
CA ASN A 8 -14.49 -7.52 21.40
C ASN A 8 -13.97 -6.08 21.30
N PHE A 9 -13.31 -5.57 22.33
CA PHE A 9 -12.66 -4.26 22.31
C PHE A 9 -11.60 -4.19 21.20
N LEU A 10 -10.66 -5.14 21.17
CA LEU A 10 -9.63 -5.24 20.13
C LEU A 10 -10.24 -5.39 18.73
N SER A 11 -11.33 -6.16 18.61
CA SER A 11 -12.08 -6.29 17.36
C SER A 11 -12.65 -4.94 16.90
N GLY A 12 -13.25 -4.16 17.80
CA GLY A 12 -13.74 -2.83 17.51
C GLY A 12 -12.63 -1.89 17.03
N PHE A 13 -11.48 -1.89 17.70
CA PHE A 13 -10.31 -1.11 17.30
C PHE A 13 -9.86 -1.41 15.87
N VAL A 14 -9.69 -2.68 15.53
CA VAL A 14 -9.26 -3.06 14.18
C VAL A 14 -10.36 -2.80 13.14
N CYS A 15 -11.63 -2.94 13.48
CA CYS A 15 -12.73 -2.58 12.57
C CYS A 15 -12.78 -1.07 12.24
N LEU A 16 -12.43 -0.22 13.19
CA LEU A 16 -12.40 1.25 13.04
C LEU A 16 -11.07 1.77 12.47
N PHE A 17 -10.06 0.89 12.32
CA PHE A 17 -8.76 1.31 11.82
C PHE A 17 -8.80 2.03 10.47
N PRO A 18 -9.53 1.57 9.41
CA PRO A 18 -9.60 2.33 8.16
C PRO A 18 -10.22 3.73 8.33
N LEU A 19 -11.24 3.88 9.18
CA LEU A 19 -11.81 5.19 9.49
C LEU A 19 -10.79 6.12 10.15
N SER A 20 -9.95 5.60 11.02
CA SER A 20 -8.94 6.41 11.72
C SER A 20 -7.89 7.02 10.78
N ILE A 21 -7.64 6.42 9.63
CA ILE A 21 -6.73 6.97 8.61
C ILE A 21 -7.34 8.22 7.97
N ILE A 22 -8.65 8.23 7.75
CA ILE A 22 -9.37 9.39 7.22
C ILE A 22 -9.35 10.55 8.21
N ILE A 23 -9.51 10.25 9.50
CA ILE A 23 -9.48 11.27 10.56
C ILE A 23 -8.08 11.88 10.69
N GLY A 24 -7.03 11.08 10.50
CA GLY A 24 -5.65 11.59 10.49
C GLY A 24 -4.59 10.59 10.98
N ASN A 25 -3.34 10.94 10.69
CA ASN A 25 -2.18 10.09 11.00
C ASN A 25 -2.05 9.76 12.49
N PHE A 26 -2.40 10.68 13.39
CA PHE A 26 -2.36 10.44 14.83
C PHE A 26 -3.27 9.29 15.22
N TYR A 27 -4.53 9.31 14.78
CA TYR A 27 -5.54 8.32 15.15
C TYR A 27 -5.22 6.92 14.62
N SER A 28 -4.71 6.83 13.39
CA SER A 28 -4.32 5.54 12.82
C SER A 28 -3.11 4.93 13.57
N ASN A 29 -2.12 5.75 13.92
CA ASN A 29 -0.98 5.30 14.73
C ASN A 29 -1.41 4.93 16.17
N PHE A 30 -2.35 5.66 16.76
CA PHE A 30 -2.90 5.38 18.07
C PHE A 30 -3.59 4.00 18.10
N ILE A 31 -4.46 3.72 17.12
CA ILE A 31 -5.13 2.41 17.01
C ILE A 31 -4.10 1.27 16.87
N VAL A 32 -3.11 1.43 15.99
CA VAL A 32 -2.07 0.41 15.81
C VAL A 32 -1.25 0.23 17.09
N ALA A 33 -0.82 1.31 17.73
CA ALA A 33 0.00 1.24 18.94
C ALA A 33 -0.75 0.63 20.14
N ILE A 34 -1.93 1.19 20.47
CA ILE A 34 -2.72 0.72 21.62
C ILE A 34 -3.28 -0.67 21.38
N GLY A 35 -3.79 -0.95 20.16
CA GLY A 35 -4.27 -2.28 19.81
C GLY A 35 -3.18 -3.34 19.92
N SER A 36 -1.97 -3.04 19.41
CA SER A 36 -0.81 -3.93 19.50
C SER A 36 -0.33 -4.13 20.94
N LEU A 37 -0.24 -3.06 21.73
CA LEU A 37 0.18 -3.14 23.13
C LEU A 37 -0.84 -3.94 23.98
N THR A 38 -2.12 -3.64 23.83
CA THR A 38 -3.19 -4.38 24.55
C THR A 38 -3.17 -5.87 24.17
N PHE A 39 -2.99 -6.17 22.89
CA PHE A 39 -2.86 -7.56 22.43
C PHE A 39 -1.61 -8.23 23.00
N PHE A 40 -0.47 -7.54 23.00
CA PHE A 40 0.79 -8.07 23.56
C PHE A 40 0.63 -8.45 25.03
N ILE A 41 0.09 -7.54 25.86
CA ILE A 41 -0.18 -7.80 27.29
C ILE A 41 -1.16 -8.98 27.45
N TYR A 42 -2.25 -8.99 26.68
CA TYR A 42 -3.23 -10.07 26.69
C TYR A 42 -2.59 -11.43 26.35
N ALA A 43 -1.76 -11.47 25.31
CA ALA A 43 -1.12 -12.71 24.85
C ALA A 43 -0.11 -13.25 25.88
N ILE A 44 0.65 -12.38 26.55
CA ILE A 44 1.56 -12.78 27.65
C ILE A 44 0.77 -13.35 28.83
N ILE A 45 -0.24 -12.61 29.32
CA ILE A 45 -1.03 -13.03 30.49
C ILE A 45 -1.73 -14.38 30.23
N LYS A 46 -2.18 -14.61 29.01
CA LYS A 46 -2.87 -15.86 28.62
C LYS A 46 -1.93 -16.96 28.11
N LYS A 47 -0.60 -16.76 28.21
CA LYS A 47 0.43 -17.69 27.74
C LYS A 47 0.13 -18.20 26.32
N ARG A 48 -0.21 -17.28 25.43
CA ARG A 48 -0.59 -17.61 24.05
C ARG A 48 0.64 -17.92 23.21
N GLU A 49 0.45 -18.80 22.23
CA GLU A 49 1.52 -19.29 21.35
C GLU A 49 1.70 -18.43 20.08
N GLU A 50 0.97 -17.31 19.95
CA GLU A 50 1.01 -16.45 18.77
C GLU A 50 2.44 -15.93 18.46
N PHE A 51 3.28 -15.75 19.46
CA PHE A 51 4.69 -15.35 19.33
C PHE A 51 5.59 -16.45 18.75
N ASN A 52 5.12 -17.69 18.69
CA ASN A 52 5.81 -18.78 18.01
C ASN A 52 5.65 -18.76 16.50
N ASP A 53 4.85 -17.82 15.96
CA ASP A 53 4.66 -17.65 14.52
C ASP A 53 5.99 -17.40 13.80
N PRO A 54 6.31 -18.14 12.72
CA PRO A 54 7.55 -17.93 11.95
C PRO A 54 7.70 -16.51 11.41
N PHE A 55 6.59 -15.85 11.06
CA PHE A 55 6.60 -14.45 10.63
C PHE A 55 7.13 -13.56 11.75
N PHE A 56 6.62 -13.73 12.98
CA PHE A 56 7.04 -12.90 14.11
C PHE A 56 8.52 -13.10 14.44
N LYS A 57 9.01 -14.34 14.40
CA LYS A 57 10.43 -14.64 14.64
C LYS A 57 11.35 -13.98 13.63
N ILE A 58 11.00 -14.04 12.33
CA ILE A 58 11.76 -13.38 11.25
C ILE A 58 11.70 -11.85 11.41
N PHE A 59 10.51 -11.32 11.71
CA PHE A 59 10.34 -9.89 11.94
C PHE A 59 11.13 -9.40 13.16
N LEU A 60 11.20 -10.20 14.23
CA LEU A 60 11.96 -9.87 15.42
C LEU A 60 13.46 -9.74 15.13
N ILE A 61 14.01 -10.63 14.31
CA ILE A 61 15.42 -10.53 13.87
C ILE A 61 15.64 -9.24 13.11
N PHE A 62 14.78 -8.93 12.12
CA PHE A 62 14.85 -7.66 11.40
C PHE A 62 14.73 -6.46 12.34
N TRP A 63 13.79 -6.50 13.29
CA TRP A 63 13.61 -5.42 14.26
C TRP A 63 14.84 -5.19 15.14
N ILE A 64 15.47 -6.26 15.64
CA ILE A 64 16.72 -6.15 16.41
C ILE A 64 17.81 -5.49 15.58
N LEU A 65 17.95 -5.89 14.31
CA LEU A 65 18.94 -5.30 13.39
C LEU A 65 18.73 -3.80 13.18
N ILE A 66 17.50 -3.35 12.90
CA ILE A 66 17.23 -1.92 12.68
C ILE A 66 17.36 -1.09 13.97
N VAL A 67 17.01 -1.65 15.13
CA VAL A 67 17.21 -1.00 16.43
C VAL A 67 18.71 -0.87 16.72
N PHE A 68 19.48 -1.93 16.54
CA PHE A 68 20.93 -1.89 16.71
C PHE A 68 21.58 -0.89 15.76
N ARG A 69 21.22 -0.91 14.46
CA ARG A 69 21.76 0.04 13.48
C ARG A 69 21.46 1.49 13.83
N SER A 70 20.29 1.77 14.40
CA SER A 70 19.87 3.13 14.75
C SER A 70 20.75 3.80 15.82
N LEU A 71 21.46 3.02 16.63
CA LEU A 71 22.38 3.54 17.67
C LEU A 71 23.67 4.13 17.07
N PHE A 72 23.98 3.85 15.80
CA PHE A 72 25.19 4.28 15.11
C PHE A 72 24.88 5.19 13.91
N THR A 73 23.91 6.07 14.06
CA THR A 73 23.43 6.97 12.99
C THR A 73 23.68 8.43 13.34
N VAL A 74 23.61 9.31 12.33
CA VAL A 74 23.78 10.76 12.52
C VAL A 74 22.67 11.33 13.43
N GLU A 75 21.43 10.89 13.26
CA GLU A 75 20.28 11.29 14.05
C GLU A 75 19.77 10.13 14.92
N ILE A 76 20.56 9.78 15.96
CA ILE A 76 20.33 8.59 16.80
C ILE A 76 18.93 8.57 17.38
N LEU A 77 18.49 9.65 18.04
CA LEU A 77 17.20 9.67 18.74
C LEU A 77 16.01 9.48 17.78
N PHE A 78 16.07 10.11 16.62
CA PHE A 78 15.03 10.02 15.60
C PHE A 78 14.97 8.60 14.98
N SER A 79 16.12 8.07 14.60
CA SER A 79 16.24 6.72 14.03
C SER A 79 15.85 5.64 15.03
N PHE A 80 16.32 5.76 16.28
CA PHE A 80 16.00 4.83 17.37
C PHE A 80 14.49 4.81 17.66
N LYS A 81 13.85 5.97 17.81
CA LYS A 81 12.40 6.06 18.01
C LYS A 81 11.62 5.37 16.89
N SER A 82 12.00 5.62 15.64
CA SER A 82 11.37 5.00 14.46
C SER A 82 11.55 3.48 14.46
N SER A 83 12.77 3.01 14.74
CA SER A 83 13.13 1.59 14.75
C SER A 83 12.50 0.85 15.92
N PHE A 84 12.58 1.40 17.14
CA PHE A 84 12.04 0.77 18.33
C PHE A 84 10.51 0.58 18.23
N LEU A 85 9.82 1.62 17.80
CA LEU A 85 8.35 1.55 17.64
C LEU A 85 7.91 0.68 16.45
N PHE A 86 8.82 0.23 15.60
CA PHE A 86 8.49 -0.56 14.41
C PHE A 86 7.90 -1.93 14.76
N ILE A 87 8.23 -2.51 15.93
CA ILE A 87 7.69 -3.79 16.41
C ILE A 87 6.15 -3.81 16.47
N ARG A 88 5.50 -2.64 16.63
CA ARG A 88 4.04 -2.53 16.67
C ARG A 88 3.37 -3.12 15.43
N TYR A 89 4.03 -3.08 14.27
CA TYR A 89 3.48 -3.61 13.02
C TYR A 89 3.40 -5.15 13.02
N ALA A 90 4.43 -5.82 13.55
CA ALA A 90 4.36 -7.28 13.72
C ALA A 90 3.27 -7.68 14.71
N LEU A 91 3.17 -6.97 15.83
CA LEU A 91 2.13 -7.19 16.83
C LEU A 91 0.73 -6.92 16.26
N PHE A 92 0.58 -5.89 15.43
CA PHE A 92 -0.68 -5.59 14.75
C PHE A 92 -1.08 -6.69 13.76
N CYS A 93 -0.13 -7.23 13.00
CA CYS A 93 -0.38 -8.36 12.10
C CYS A 93 -0.83 -9.61 12.90
N LEU A 94 -0.18 -9.91 14.03
CA LEU A 94 -0.58 -11.01 14.90
C LEU A 94 -1.95 -10.76 15.54
N LEU A 95 -2.25 -9.54 15.96
CA LEU A 95 -3.57 -9.15 16.46
C LEU A 95 -4.66 -9.42 15.42
N VAL A 96 -4.47 -8.96 14.17
CA VAL A 96 -5.44 -9.20 13.09
C VAL A 96 -5.62 -10.69 12.85
N LYS A 97 -4.51 -11.45 12.74
CA LYS A 97 -4.55 -12.91 12.62
C LYS A 97 -5.32 -13.54 13.79
N PHE A 98 -5.01 -13.15 15.01
CA PHE A 98 -5.68 -13.65 16.23
C PHE A 98 -7.19 -13.40 16.19
N LEU A 99 -7.62 -12.20 15.82
CA LEU A 99 -9.04 -11.85 15.73
C LEU A 99 -9.78 -12.68 14.68
N ILE A 100 -9.17 -12.91 13.52
CA ILE A 100 -9.75 -13.76 12.47
C ILE A 100 -9.99 -15.18 12.94
N LEU A 101 -9.05 -15.73 13.72
CA LEU A 101 -9.12 -17.12 14.19
C LEU A 101 -9.99 -17.32 15.44
N ASN A 102 -10.10 -16.30 16.30
CA ASN A 102 -10.72 -16.44 17.63
C ASN A 102 -12.00 -15.61 17.84
N ASN A 103 -12.37 -14.71 16.92
CA ASN A 103 -13.61 -13.94 16.99
C ASN A 103 -14.49 -14.18 15.76
N LYS A 104 -15.52 -14.99 15.91
CA LYS A 104 -16.46 -15.35 14.81
C LYS A 104 -17.18 -14.18 14.18
N TYR A 105 -17.29 -13.05 14.87
CA TYR A 105 -17.99 -11.86 14.39
C TYR A 105 -17.05 -10.84 13.73
N PHE A 106 -15.74 -10.97 13.92
CA PHE A 106 -14.76 -9.98 13.46
C PHE A 106 -14.85 -9.69 11.97
N LEU A 107 -14.77 -10.72 11.12
CA LEU A 107 -14.83 -10.55 9.67
C LEU A 107 -16.14 -9.90 9.21
N LYS A 108 -17.28 -10.33 9.79
CA LYS A 108 -18.59 -9.75 9.47
C LYS A 108 -18.66 -8.26 9.82
N ASN A 109 -18.18 -7.90 11.01
CA ASN A 109 -18.22 -6.51 11.49
C ASN A 109 -17.23 -5.65 10.71
N PHE A 110 -16.01 -6.13 10.46
CA PHE A 110 -15.03 -5.45 9.63
C PHE A 110 -15.58 -5.16 8.24
N PHE A 111 -16.19 -6.15 7.60
CA PHE A 111 -16.82 -6.00 6.29
C PHE A 111 -17.93 -4.94 6.33
N LYS A 112 -18.90 -5.06 7.24
CA LYS A 112 -20.05 -4.16 7.33
C LYS A 112 -19.62 -2.69 7.52
N ILE A 113 -18.73 -2.43 8.48
CA ILE A 113 -18.26 -1.08 8.80
C ILE A 113 -17.50 -0.48 7.60
N ASN A 114 -16.58 -1.24 7.03
CA ASN A 114 -15.69 -0.70 6.01
C ASN A 114 -16.32 -0.65 4.61
N VAL A 115 -17.32 -1.48 4.30
CA VAL A 115 -18.12 -1.30 3.06
C VAL A 115 -18.91 0.00 3.14
N ILE A 116 -19.59 0.26 4.26
CA ILE A 116 -20.32 1.51 4.45
C ILE A 116 -19.38 2.72 4.34
N LEU A 117 -18.21 2.64 4.98
CA LEU A 117 -17.19 3.68 4.91
C LEU A 117 -16.73 3.92 3.46
N LEU A 118 -16.36 2.86 2.73
CA LEU A 118 -15.90 3.00 1.35
C LEU A 118 -16.98 3.54 0.41
N ILE A 119 -18.24 3.13 0.59
CA ILE A 119 -19.36 3.67 -0.19
C ILE A 119 -19.54 5.16 0.12
N PHE A 120 -19.51 5.57 1.39
CA PHE A 120 -19.66 6.95 1.79
C PHE A 120 -18.58 7.85 1.18
N ILE A 121 -17.28 7.48 1.29
CA ILE A 121 -16.20 8.28 0.71
C ILE A 121 -16.22 8.26 -0.83
N SER A 122 -16.74 7.21 -1.44
CA SER A 122 -16.92 7.12 -2.88
C SER A 122 -18.02 8.05 -3.38
N ILE A 123 -19.12 8.17 -2.63
CA ILE A 123 -20.19 9.14 -2.92
C ILE A 123 -19.64 10.56 -2.79
N ASP A 124 -18.90 10.86 -1.72
CA ASP A 124 -18.24 12.14 -1.52
C ASP A 124 -17.30 12.51 -2.69
N ALA A 125 -16.54 11.51 -3.17
CA ALA A 125 -15.68 11.67 -4.35
C ALA A 125 -16.47 11.96 -5.64
N LEU A 126 -17.62 11.29 -5.84
CA LEU A 126 -18.51 11.56 -6.96
C LEU A 126 -19.08 12.98 -6.90
N ILE A 127 -19.50 13.45 -5.74
CA ILE A 127 -19.97 14.81 -5.53
C ILE A 127 -18.86 15.80 -5.90
N GLN A 128 -17.63 15.59 -5.41
CA GLN A 128 -16.48 16.42 -5.76
C GLN A 128 -16.18 16.41 -7.26
N PHE A 129 -16.32 15.25 -7.91
CA PHE A 129 -16.10 15.10 -9.35
C PHE A 129 -17.10 15.89 -10.20
N TYR A 130 -18.39 15.87 -9.84
CA TYR A 130 -19.45 16.55 -10.59
C TYR A 130 -19.57 18.03 -10.26
N PHE A 131 -19.47 18.40 -8.98
CA PHE A 131 -19.73 19.75 -8.49
C PHE A 131 -18.46 20.57 -8.21
N GLY A 132 -17.26 19.96 -8.36
CA GLY A 132 -15.97 20.60 -8.09
C GLY A 132 -15.62 20.74 -6.60
N LYS A 133 -16.56 20.49 -5.67
CA LYS A 133 -16.37 20.49 -4.22
C LYS A 133 -17.06 19.30 -3.58
N ASN A 134 -16.45 18.75 -2.53
CA ASN A 134 -16.99 17.62 -1.79
C ASN A 134 -18.04 18.06 -0.75
N LEU A 135 -18.62 17.12 0.01
CA LEU A 135 -19.60 17.38 1.07
C LEU A 135 -19.09 18.32 2.17
N PHE A 136 -17.79 18.37 2.39
CA PHE A 136 -17.13 19.20 3.42
C PHE A 136 -16.57 20.51 2.85
N GLY A 137 -16.90 20.86 1.60
CA GLY A 137 -16.45 22.09 0.96
C GLY A 137 -15.04 22.05 0.39
N THR A 138 -14.33 20.91 0.42
CA THR A 138 -12.99 20.78 -0.16
C THR A 138 -13.09 20.81 -1.68
N LEU A 139 -12.33 21.73 -2.30
CA LEU A 139 -12.27 21.86 -3.75
C LEU A 139 -11.39 20.75 -4.37
N ALA A 140 -11.75 20.31 -5.59
CA ALA A 140 -10.86 19.51 -6.41
C ALA A 140 -9.59 20.32 -6.73
N THR A 141 -8.42 19.68 -6.67
CA THR A 141 -7.14 20.39 -6.86
C THR A 141 -6.97 20.83 -8.32
N GLN A 142 -7.09 22.13 -8.57
CA GLN A 142 -6.90 22.71 -9.92
C GLN A 142 -5.45 22.59 -10.42
N ILE A 143 -4.48 22.65 -9.51
CA ILE A 143 -3.04 22.62 -9.81
C ILE A 143 -2.60 21.32 -10.47
N GLU A 144 -3.26 20.19 -10.16
CA GLU A 144 -2.93 18.86 -10.71
C GLU A 144 -4.05 18.29 -11.60
N ASN A 145 -4.65 19.12 -12.48
CA ASN A 145 -5.72 18.72 -13.39
C ASN A 145 -6.94 18.08 -12.68
N ASN A 146 -7.45 18.75 -11.66
CA ASN A 146 -8.67 18.39 -10.95
C ASN A 146 -8.65 16.98 -10.33
N ARG A 147 -7.57 16.63 -9.63
CA ARG A 147 -7.55 15.39 -8.84
C ARG A 147 -8.59 15.44 -7.73
N ILE A 148 -9.23 14.29 -7.52
CA ILE A 148 -10.27 14.12 -6.51
C ILE A 148 -9.65 13.54 -5.25
N SER A 149 -9.70 14.31 -4.16
CA SER A 149 -9.21 13.89 -2.83
C SER A 149 -10.32 13.45 -1.87
N GLY A 150 -11.57 13.83 -2.16
CA GLY A 150 -12.72 13.55 -1.29
C GLY A 150 -12.49 14.05 0.13
N VAL A 151 -12.82 13.22 1.08
CA VAL A 151 -12.68 13.50 2.53
C VAL A 151 -11.24 13.68 3.01
N PHE A 152 -10.22 13.33 2.21
CA PHE A 152 -8.81 13.48 2.59
C PHE A 152 -8.27 14.90 2.44
N GLY A 153 -9.06 15.84 1.98
CA GLY A 153 -8.69 17.26 1.90
C GLY A 153 -7.51 17.51 0.95
N LYS A 154 -6.37 17.91 1.50
CA LYS A 154 -5.15 18.17 0.71
C LYS A 154 -4.38 16.90 0.33
N GLU A 155 -4.66 15.78 0.99
CA GLU A 155 -3.96 14.51 0.76
C GLU A 155 -4.58 13.78 -0.44
N LEU A 156 -3.78 13.56 -1.47
CA LEU A 156 -4.23 12.92 -2.71
C LEU A 156 -4.04 11.38 -2.64
N ILE A 157 -4.68 10.73 -1.67
CA ILE A 157 -4.53 9.31 -1.34
C ILE A 157 -5.84 8.50 -1.40
N LEU A 158 -6.93 9.12 -1.84
CA LEU A 158 -8.26 8.49 -1.87
C LEU A 158 -8.29 7.20 -2.69
N GLY A 159 -7.72 7.24 -3.91
CA GLY A 159 -7.66 6.07 -4.80
C GLY A 159 -6.81 4.94 -4.19
N SER A 160 -5.68 5.29 -3.57
CA SER A 160 -4.80 4.34 -2.87
C SER A 160 -5.49 3.70 -1.67
N PHE A 161 -6.23 4.49 -0.88
CA PHE A 161 -6.99 4.00 0.26
C PHE A 161 -8.07 2.99 -0.17
N ILE A 162 -8.91 3.37 -1.16
CA ILE A 162 -9.95 2.49 -1.70
C ILE A 162 -9.31 1.20 -2.24
N THR A 163 -8.24 1.31 -3.04
CA THR A 163 -7.54 0.16 -3.61
C THR A 163 -7.10 -0.83 -2.54
N LYS A 164 -6.45 -0.36 -1.47
CA LYS A 164 -5.88 -1.24 -0.44
C LYS A 164 -6.94 -1.93 0.42
N ILE A 165 -8.04 -1.24 0.75
CA ILE A 165 -9.08 -1.80 1.60
C ILE A 165 -10.04 -2.68 0.80
N SER A 166 -10.36 -2.34 -0.45
CA SER A 166 -11.36 -3.06 -1.25
C SER A 166 -11.03 -4.54 -1.44
N PHE A 167 -9.75 -4.91 -1.66
CA PHE A 167 -9.37 -6.31 -1.84
C PHE A 167 -9.58 -7.16 -0.58
N ILE A 168 -9.43 -6.57 0.62
CA ILE A 168 -9.80 -7.23 1.89
C ILE A 168 -11.31 -7.45 1.94
N LEU A 169 -12.10 -6.46 1.51
CA LEU A 169 -13.55 -6.57 1.49
C LEU A 169 -14.03 -7.62 0.47
N PHE A 170 -13.44 -7.67 -0.74
CA PHE A 170 -13.73 -8.71 -1.73
C PHE A 170 -13.44 -10.10 -1.17
N ALA A 171 -12.32 -10.26 -0.44
CA ALA A 171 -11.97 -11.51 0.21
C ALA A 171 -13.04 -11.92 1.24
N ILE A 172 -13.41 -11.04 2.15
CA ILE A 172 -14.38 -11.37 3.21
C ILE A 172 -15.75 -11.70 2.60
N ASN A 173 -16.20 -10.93 1.61
CA ASN A 173 -17.47 -11.20 0.95
C ASN A 173 -17.50 -12.54 0.21
N SER A 174 -16.36 -12.97 -0.36
CA SER A 174 -16.26 -14.23 -1.08
C SER A 174 -16.50 -15.47 -0.19
N ILE A 175 -16.39 -15.33 1.13
CA ILE A 175 -16.72 -16.41 2.10
C ILE A 175 -18.20 -16.78 1.99
N LYS A 176 -19.08 -15.82 1.71
CA LYS A 176 -20.53 -16.03 1.57
C LYS A 176 -20.94 -16.62 0.23
N LYS A 177 -20.00 -16.88 -0.69
CA LYS A 177 -20.22 -17.36 -2.06
C LYS A 177 -21.17 -16.46 -2.90
N ASN A 178 -21.37 -15.21 -2.50
CA ASN A 178 -22.18 -14.25 -3.26
C ASN A 178 -21.29 -13.47 -4.24
N ASN A 179 -21.09 -14.04 -5.42
CA ASN A 179 -20.23 -13.46 -6.46
C ASN A 179 -20.81 -12.18 -7.08
N TYR A 180 -22.14 -12.03 -7.12
CA TYR A 180 -22.81 -10.84 -7.66
C TYR A 180 -22.50 -9.59 -6.85
N TYR A 181 -22.43 -9.71 -5.51
CA TYR A 181 -22.07 -8.55 -4.69
C TYR A 181 -20.62 -8.10 -4.92
N ASN A 182 -19.69 -9.04 -5.08
CA ASN A 182 -18.32 -8.68 -5.48
C ASN A 182 -18.26 -8.07 -6.88
N PHE A 183 -19.11 -8.53 -7.82
CA PHE A 183 -19.24 -7.90 -9.14
C PHE A 183 -19.53 -6.40 -9.02
N PHE A 184 -20.57 -6.02 -8.26
CA PHE A 184 -20.95 -4.62 -8.06
C PHE A 184 -19.86 -3.81 -7.34
N LEU A 185 -19.24 -4.37 -6.31
CA LEU A 185 -18.17 -3.66 -5.59
C LEU A 185 -16.94 -3.43 -6.47
N ILE A 186 -16.51 -4.42 -7.27
CA ILE A 186 -15.39 -4.30 -8.20
C ILE A 186 -15.72 -3.25 -9.26
N PHE A 187 -16.88 -3.34 -9.90
CA PHE A 187 -17.34 -2.37 -10.89
C PHE A 187 -17.33 -0.95 -10.32
N PHE A 188 -17.94 -0.75 -9.16
CA PHE A 188 -18.05 0.56 -8.53
C PHE A 188 -16.69 1.14 -8.13
N PHE A 189 -15.88 0.38 -7.40
CA PHE A 189 -14.57 0.88 -6.94
C PHE A 189 -13.58 1.06 -8.08
N PHE A 190 -13.64 0.26 -9.15
CA PHE A 190 -12.80 0.44 -10.32
C PHE A 190 -13.04 1.81 -10.97
N ILE A 191 -14.30 2.21 -11.10
CA ILE A 191 -14.69 3.52 -11.63
C ILE A 191 -14.22 4.63 -10.67
N ILE A 192 -14.50 4.49 -9.36
CA ILE A 192 -14.12 5.51 -8.37
C ILE A 192 -12.60 5.73 -8.37
N VAL A 193 -11.80 4.66 -8.31
CA VAL A 193 -10.33 4.77 -8.31
C VAL A 193 -9.83 5.46 -9.59
N PHE A 194 -10.46 5.23 -10.74
CA PHE A 194 -10.10 5.91 -11.97
C PHE A 194 -10.39 7.41 -11.92
N ILE A 195 -11.58 7.82 -11.49
CA ILE A 195 -11.96 9.23 -11.44
C ILE A 195 -11.18 10.05 -10.41
N THR A 196 -10.55 9.41 -9.39
CA THR A 196 -9.65 10.15 -8.47
C THR A 196 -8.47 10.79 -9.19
N GLY A 197 -8.12 10.34 -10.39
CA GLY A 197 -6.94 10.82 -11.13
C GLY A 197 -5.61 10.29 -10.55
N GLU A 198 -5.66 9.31 -9.63
CA GLU A 198 -4.48 8.65 -9.05
C GLU A 198 -4.03 7.48 -9.93
N ARG A 199 -3.19 7.76 -10.96
CA ARG A 199 -2.71 6.77 -11.94
C ARG A 199 -2.08 5.54 -11.30
N ALA A 200 -1.25 5.74 -10.26
CA ALA A 200 -0.61 4.68 -9.51
C ALA A 200 -1.62 3.74 -8.84
N SER A 201 -2.63 4.31 -8.20
CA SER A 201 -3.69 3.56 -7.52
C SER A 201 -4.56 2.78 -8.50
N PHE A 202 -4.90 3.39 -9.64
CA PHE A 202 -5.65 2.71 -10.70
C PHE A 202 -4.86 1.54 -11.31
N PHE A 203 -3.56 1.74 -11.56
CA PHE A 203 -2.69 0.67 -12.03
C PHE A 203 -2.65 -0.49 -11.02
N LEU A 204 -2.43 -0.21 -9.73
CA LEU A 204 -2.41 -1.24 -8.68
C LEU A 204 -3.75 -1.97 -8.55
N PHE A 205 -4.87 -1.25 -8.64
CA PHE A 205 -6.19 -1.87 -8.62
C PHE A 205 -6.35 -2.85 -9.79
N THR A 206 -5.94 -2.42 -10.99
CA THR A 206 -5.96 -3.25 -12.20
C THR A 206 -5.07 -4.49 -12.05
N VAL A 207 -3.84 -4.34 -11.51
CA VAL A 207 -2.93 -5.46 -11.21
C VAL A 207 -3.57 -6.43 -10.22
N GLY A 208 -4.19 -5.94 -9.15
CA GLY A 208 -4.86 -6.78 -8.16
C GLY A 208 -6.04 -7.56 -8.73
N ILE A 209 -6.85 -6.94 -9.60
CA ILE A 209 -7.94 -7.61 -10.30
C ILE A 209 -7.39 -8.64 -11.30
N PHE A 210 -6.37 -8.29 -12.09
CA PHE A 210 -5.73 -9.18 -13.03
C PHE A 210 -5.15 -10.42 -12.31
N TYR A 211 -4.43 -10.21 -11.20
CA TYR A 211 -3.94 -11.30 -10.36
C TYR A 211 -5.09 -12.19 -9.86
N SER A 212 -6.17 -11.59 -9.34
CA SER A 212 -7.35 -12.35 -8.92
C SER A 212 -7.92 -13.17 -10.07
N PHE A 213 -8.02 -12.58 -11.25
CA PHE A 213 -8.58 -13.22 -12.44
C PHE A 213 -7.80 -14.46 -12.90
N LEU A 214 -6.47 -14.46 -12.72
CA LEU A 214 -5.65 -15.63 -13.05
C LEU A 214 -6.08 -16.88 -12.25
N PHE A 215 -6.50 -16.69 -10.99
CA PHE A 215 -6.75 -17.77 -10.05
C PHE A 215 -8.24 -18.06 -9.76
N LEU A 216 -9.15 -17.17 -10.11
CA LEU A 216 -10.58 -17.38 -9.90
C LEU A 216 -11.14 -18.49 -10.82
N LYS A 217 -12.00 -19.33 -10.26
CA LYS A 217 -12.71 -20.38 -11.03
C LYS A 217 -13.77 -19.77 -11.94
N GLU A 218 -14.62 -18.92 -11.38
CA GLU A 218 -15.76 -18.31 -12.07
C GLU A 218 -15.38 -16.94 -12.61
N LYS A 219 -14.65 -16.93 -13.74
CA LYS A 219 -14.11 -15.71 -14.33
C LYS A 219 -15.14 -14.83 -15.03
N LYS A 220 -16.20 -15.43 -15.57
CA LYS A 220 -17.18 -14.73 -16.44
C LYS A 220 -17.81 -13.52 -15.74
N ILE A 221 -18.30 -13.69 -14.50
CA ILE A 221 -18.95 -12.60 -13.74
C ILE A 221 -18.00 -11.42 -13.55
N TYR A 222 -16.74 -11.68 -13.19
CA TYR A 222 -15.74 -10.62 -13.00
C TYR A 222 -15.32 -9.98 -14.32
N LEU A 223 -15.29 -10.74 -15.43
CA LEU A 223 -15.02 -10.22 -16.76
C LEU A 223 -16.12 -9.25 -17.21
N TYR A 224 -17.38 -9.59 -17.01
CA TYR A 224 -18.50 -8.70 -17.32
C TYR A 224 -18.46 -7.41 -16.51
N SER A 225 -18.05 -7.47 -15.22
CA SER A 225 -17.82 -6.29 -14.38
C SER A 225 -16.77 -5.36 -14.99
N LEU A 226 -15.65 -5.91 -15.44
CA LEU A 226 -14.57 -5.13 -16.04
C LEU A 226 -14.97 -4.54 -17.39
N ILE A 227 -15.64 -5.32 -18.25
CA ILE A 227 -16.11 -4.82 -19.55
C ILE A 227 -17.08 -3.66 -19.35
N ALA A 228 -18.08 -3.80 -18.47
CA ALA A 228 -19.03 -2.75 -18.16
C ALA A 228 -18.32 -1.49 -17.59
N ALA A 229 -17.34 -1.69 -16.71
CA ALA A 229 -16.55 -0.57 -16.17
C ALA A 229 -15.73 0.13 -17.27
N VAL A 230 -15.06 -0.62 -18.14
CA VAL A 230 -14.29 -0.04 -19.26
C VAL A 230 -15.17 0.76 -20.21
N ILE A 231 -16.38 0.25 -20.57
CA ILE A 231 -17.33 1.00 -21.39
C ILE A 231 -17.72 2.32 -20.73
N LEU A 232 -18.02 2.31 -19.42
CA LEU A 232 -18.35 3.55 -18.72
C LEU A 232 -17.15 4.48 -18.59
N LEU A 233 -15.95 3.97 -18.36
CA LEU A 233 -14.74 4.79 -18.30
C LEU A 233 -14.42 5.43 -19.66
N THR A 234 -14.63 4.75 -20.77
CA THR A 234 -14.45 5.35 -22.11
C THR A 234 -15.42 6.50 -22.34
N THR A 235 -16.68 6.38 -21.91
CA THR A 235 -17.63 7.50 -22.00
C THR A 235 -17.23 8.68 -21.11
N ILE A 236 -16.71 8.43 -19.90
CA ILE A 236 -16.19 9.48 -19.01
C ILE A 236 -15.01 10.21 -19.65
N VAL A 237 -14.06 9.47 -20.22
CA VAL A 237 -12.86 10.03 -20.86
C VAL A 237 -13.21 10.88 -22.09
N ILE A 238 -14.22 10.47 -22.88
CA ILE A 238 -14.67 11.22 -24.05
C ILE A 238 -15.32 12.56 -23.63
N ASN A 239 -16.11 12.55 -22.54
CA ASN A 239 -16.91 13.69 -22.11
C ASN A 239 -16.24 14.63 -21.10
N LYS A 240 -15.10 14.24 -20.52
CA LYS A 240 -14.39 15.01 -19.45
C LYS A 240 -12.92 15.21 -19.81
N ASP A 241 -12.59 16.36 -20.40
CA ASP A 241 -11.22 16.72 -20.80
C ASP A 241 -10.21 16.67 -19.64
N SER A 242 -10.60 17.03 -18.42
CA SER A 242 -9.73 16.97 -17.26
C SER A 242 -9.23 15.55 -16.98
N ILE A 243 -10.11 14.55 -17.04
CA ILE A 243 -9.76 13.15 -16.87
C ILE A 243 -8.90 12.63 -18.03
N LYS A 244 -9.27 12.98 -19.27
CA LYS A 244 -8.49 12.64 -20.46
C LYS A 244 -7.05 13.18 -20.34
N LYS A 245 -6.90 14.47 -20.03
CA LYS A 245 -5.59 15.08 -19.79
C LYS A 245 -4.81 14.36 -18.68
N ARG A 246 -5.45 14.12 -17.54
CA ARG A 246 -4.79 13.52 -16.36
C ARG A 246 -4.40 12.06 -16.55
N MET A 247 -5.36 11.21 -16.95
CA MET A 247 -5.17 9.76 -16.96
C MET A 247 -4.48 9.26 -18.25
N ILE A 248 -4.63 9.97 -19.37
CA ILE A 248 -4.08 9.54 -20.66
C ILE A 248 -2.90 10.44 -21.06
N LEU A 249 -3.14 11.71 -21.39
CA LEU A 249 -2.11 12.56 -21.97
C LEU A 249 -0.90 12.75 -21.05
N GLN A 250 -1.12 13.06 -19.77
CA GLN A 250 -0.01 13.22 -18.83
C GLN A 250 0.73 11.89 -18.56
N THR A 251 0.06 10.74 -18.69
CA THR A 251 0.73 9.45 -18.57
C THR A 251 1.66 9.21 -19.74
N PHE A 252 1.19 9.47 -20.97
CA PHE A 252 2.04 9.39 -22.16
C PHE A 252 3.19 10.39 -22.12
N ASN A 253 2.91 11.65 -21.81
CA ASN A 253 3.94 12.69 -21.73
C ASN A 253 4.98 12.40 -20.66
N GLN A 254 4.60 11.77 -19.56
CA GLN A 254 5.52 11.38 -18.50
C GLN A 254 6.39 10.18 -18.88
N LEU A 255 5.81 9.21 -19.59
CA LEU A 255 6.56 8.05 -20.09
C LEU A 255 7.51 8.42 -21.24
N TYR A 256 7.09 9.34 -22.08
CA TYR A 256 7.86 9.84 -23.24
C TYR A 256 8.12 11.34 -23.05
N SER A 257 9.04 11.70 -22.14
CA SER A 257 9.38 13.12 -21.99
C SER A 257 9.98 13.63 -23.31
N GLU A 258 9.20 14.45 -24.01
CA GLU A 258 9.72 15.27 -25.10
C GLU A 258 10.53 16.39 -24.46
N ASN A 259 11.86 16.25 -24.44
CA ASN A 259 12.74 17.38 -24.21
C ASN A 259 12.56 18.36 -25.35
N ASN A 260 11.78 19.42 -25.16
CA ASN A 260 11.54 20.49 -26.09
C ASN A 260 12.79 21.29 -26.48
N ILE A 261 14.00 20.83 -26.22
CA ILE A 261 15.24 21.58 -26.41
C ILE A 261 16.04 21.11 -27.63
N ASN A 262 15.83 19.89 -28.13
CA ASN A 262 16.47 19.44 -29.37
C ASN A 262 15.69 18.28 -30.02
N ILE A 263 15.28 18.48 -31.25
CA ILE A 263 14.56 17.53 -32.12
C ILE A 263 15.32 16.20 -32.29
N ASN A 264 16.62 16.17 -32.01
CA ASN A 264 17.52 15.01 -32.15
C ASN A 264 17.87 14.28 -30.86
N SER A 265 17.29 14.65 -29.71
CA SER A 265 17.58 13.87 -28.48
C SER A 265 16.74 12.60 -28.41
N PRO A 266 17.33 11.42 -28.08
CA PRO A 266 16.58 10.18 -28.00
C PRO A 266 15.48 10.31 -26.94
N LYS A 267 14.25 9.92 -27.30
CA LYS A 267 13.11 9.85 -26.37
C LYS A 267 13.48 8.99 -25.18
N LYS A 268 13.55 9.57 -23.99
CA LYS A 268 13.82 8.82 -22.75
C LYS A 268 12.52 8.25 -22.21
N LEU A 269 12.51 6.95 -21.95
CA LEU A 269 11.44 6.29 -21.22
C LEU A 269 11.68 6.47 -19.72
N PHE A 270 10.74 7.10 -19.01
CA PHE A 270 10.78 7.22 -17.55
C PHE A 270 9.78 6.25 -16.92
N LEU A 271 10.27 5.37 -16.09
CA LEU A 271 9.41 4.46 -15.32
C LEU A 271 8.66 5.20 -14.20
N PHE A 272 9.33 6.19 -13.60
CA PHE A 272 8.78 7.11 -12.61
C PHE A 272 8.81 8.54 -13.15
N SER A 273 8.07 9.47 -12.54
CA SER A 273 8.23 10.90 -12.87
C SER A 273 9.65 11.38 -12.55
N GLU A 274 10.14 12.40 -13.25
CA GLU A 274 11.49 12.94 -13.06
C GLU A 274 11.81 13.19 -11.56
N GLY A 275 10.88 13.84 -10.82
CA GLY A 275 11.08 14.09 -9.39
C GLY A 275 11.21 12.80 -8.57
N HIS A 276 10.41 11.77 -8.85
CA HIS A 276 10.53 10.49 -8.15
C HIS A 276 11.82 9.74 -8.56
N GLU A 277 12.25 9.84 -9.82
CA GLU A 277 13.52 9.25 -10.24
C GLU A 277 14.70 9.87 -9.50
N ILE A 278 14.73 11.20 -9.33
CA ILE A 278 15.78 11.88 -8.56
C ILE A 278 15.85 11.34 -7.13
N LEU A 279 14.68 11.24 -6.46
CA LEU A 279 14.60 10.67 -5.10
C LEU A 279 15.14 9.23 -5.04
N ILE A 280 14.78 8.40 -6.02
CA ILE A 280 15.21 7.00 -6.11
C ILE A 280 16.71 6.91 -6.33
N PHE A 281 17.28 7.67 -7.28
CA PHE A 281 18.71 7.63 -7.55
C PHE A 281 19.55 8.21 -6.42
N SER A 282 19.09 9.27 -5.75
CA SER A 282 19.74 9.76 -4.52
C SER A 282 19.78 8.68 -3.44
N ALA A 283 18.68 7.95 -3.24
CA ALA A 283 18.65 6.83 -2.30
C ALA A 283 19.55 5.66 -2.74
N LEU A 284 19.64 5.38 -4.04
CA LEU A 284 20.60 4.37 -4.55
C LEU A 284 22.05 4.80 -4.32
N ASN A 285 22.38 6.10 -4.46
CA ASN A 285 23.71 6.60 -4.10
C ASN A 285 24.01 6.39 -2.61
N MET A 286 23.01 6.58 -1.72
CA MET A 286 23.15 6.26 -0.30
C MET A 286 23.49 4.77 -0.09
N PHE A 287 22.81 3.88 -0.82
CA PHE A 287 23.07 2.45 -0.78
C PHE A 287 24.46 2.12 -1.28
N TYR A 288 24.89 2.63 -2.45
CA TYR A 288 26.23 2.36 -3.00
C TYR A 288 27.35 2.76 -2.07
N GLN A 289 27.18 3.83 -1.29
CA GLN A 289 28.17 4.26 -0.33
C GLN A 289 28.06 3.55 1.04
N ASN A 290 26.91 2.94 1.35
CA ASN A 290 26.66 2.21 2.60
C ASN A 290 25.97 0.85 2.32
N PRO A 291 26.61 -0.05 1.56
CA PRO A 291 25.91 -1.20 0.98
C PRO A 291 25.46 -2.25 2.00
N PHE A 292 26.16 -2.43 3.10
CA PHE A 292 25.85 -3.51 4.05
C PHE A 292 24.73 -3.17 5.02
N ILE A 293 24.79 -1.98 5.66
CA ILE A 293 23.92 -1.61 6.77
C ILE A 293 23.13 -0.31 6.51
N GLY A 294 23.29 0.30 5.34
CA GLY A 294 22.60 1.52 4.93
C GLY A 294 22.96 2.77 5.77
N VAL A 295 22.30 3.88 5.49
CA VAL A 295 22.52 5.15 6.22
C VAL A 295 21.84 5.18 7.58
N GLY A 296 20.86 4.31 7.82
CA GLY A 296 20.08 4.21 9.06
C GLY A 296 18.58 4.33 8.82
N PRO A 297 17.76 3.59 9.62
CA PRO A 297 16.32 3.57 9.46
C PRO A 297 15.67 4.95 9.57
N ASN A 298 14.81 5.28 8.59
CA ASN A 298 14.07 6.54 8.47
C ASN A 298 14.93 7.81 8.35
N LEU A 299 16.19 7.68 7.89
CA LEU A 299 17.15 8.79 7.80
C LEU A 299 17.29 9.36 6.39
N TYR A 300 16.64 8.84 5.39
CA TYR A 300 16.67 9.43 4.05
C TYR A 300 16.46 10.93 4.06
N ARG A 301 15.50 11.45 4.84
CA ARG A 301 15.14 12.86 4.95
C ARG A 301 16.24 13.78 5.44
N PHE A 302 17.20 13.27 6.19
CA PHE A 302 18.35 14.02 6.67
C PHE A 302 19.56 13.88 5.75
N GLU A 303 19.74 12.68 5.22
CA GLU A 303 20.89 12.36 4.38
C GLU A 303 20.73 12.86 2.93
N CYS A 304 19.52 13.08 2.44
CA CYS A 304 19.30 13.53 1.06
C CYS A 304 19.85 14.94 0.77
N GLU A 305 20.15 15.74 1.79
CA GLU A 305 20.78 17.06 1.63
C GLU A 305 22.30 16.98 1.54
N ASN A 306 22.89 15.82 1.83
CA ASN A 306 24.33 15.64 1.77
C ASN A 306 24.79 15.51 0.30
N GLN A 307 25.69 16.40 -0.12
CA GLN A 307 26.18 16.50 -1.51
C GLN A 307 26.73 15.21 -2.07
N LYS A 308 27.29 14.33 -1.22
CA LYS A 308 27.82 13.01 -1.65
C LYS A 308 26.76 12.10 -2.29
N TYR A 309 25.46 12.37 -2.03
CA TYR A 309 24.35 11.56 -2.57
C TYR A 309 23.62 12.25 -3.73
N PHE A 310 24.06 13.45 -4.13
CA PHE A 310 23.49 14.16 -5.26
C PHE A 310 23.71 13.37 -6.57
N ILE A 311 22.85 13.62 -7.52
CA ILE A 311 22.87 13.01 -8.85
C ILE A 311 23.20 14.05 -9.93
N SER A 312 23.64 13.58 -11.10
CA SER A 312 23.89 14.47 -12.24
C SER A 312 22.64 15.15 -12.73
N GLY A 313 22.63 16.49 -12.71
CA GLY A 313 21.53 17.32 -13.19
C GLY A 313 21.36 17.31 -14.70
N LYS A 314 22.38 16.93 -15.48
CA LYS A 314 22.33 16.85 -16.95
C LYS A 314 21.23 15.92 -17.47
N LYS A 315 20.83 14.93 -16.68
CA LYS A 315 19.74 14.01 -17.01
C LYS A 315 18.35 14.61 -16.81
N TYR A 316 18.22 15.64 -15.97
CA TYR A 316 16.95 16.20 -15.51
C TYR A 316 16.88 17.72 -15.69
N PRO A 317 16.74 18.20 -16.93
CA PRO A 317 16.81 19.63 -17.25
C PRO A 317 15.71 20.46 -16.56
N ASN A 318 14.55 19.85 -16.28
CA ASN A 318 13.45 20.53 -15.60
C ASN A 318 13.69 20.74 -14.08
N PHE A 319 14.64 20.03 -13.47
CA PHE A 319 14.95 20.11 -12.05
C PHE A 319 16.30 20.77 -11.76
N GLY A 320 17.17 20.89 -12.74
CA GLY A 320 18.56 21.29 -12.51
C GLY A 320 18.96 22.64 -13.04
N SER A 321 18.17 23.33 -13.86
CA SER A 321 18.50 24.62 -14.49
C SER A 321 20.00 24.82 -14.79
N GLY A 322 20.66 23.78 -15.35
CA GLY A 322 22.07 23.80 -15.71
C GLY A 322 23.08 23.45 -14.60
N ARG A 323 22.63 23.05 -13.42
CA ARG A 323 23.53 22.58 -12.36
C ARG A 323 24.10 21.21 -12.68
N ASP A 324 25.40 21.00 -12.42
CA ASP A 324 26.06 19.71 -12.63
C ASP A 324 25.52 18.63 -11.69
N LEU A 325 25.21 18.99 -10.44
CA LEU A 325 24.66 18.13 -9.40
C LEU A 325 23.35 18.67 -8.87
N ILE A 326 22.36 17.79 -8.71
CA ILE A 326 21.04 18.09 -8.18
C ILE A 326 20.63 17.12 -7.08
N ASN A 327 19.78 17.60 -6.19
CA ASN A 327 19.01 16.78 -5.26
C ASN A 327 17.54 17.15 -5.33
N HIS A 328 16.71 16.23 -4.84
CA HIS A 328 15.32 16.48 -4.54
C HIS A 328 15.00 15.77 -3.24
N CYS A 329 14.98 16.49 -2.12
CA CYS A 329 14.77 15.92 -0.81
C CYS A 329 13.28 15.81 -0.49
N ASN A 330 12.92 14.73 0.16
CA ASN A 330 11.60 14.49 0.72
C ASN A 330 11.72 13.67 2.01
N THR A 331 10.61 13.36 2.66
CA THR A 331 10.60 12.51 3.86
C THR A 331 11.03 11.07 3.61
N HIS A 332 11.00 10.59 2.37
CA HIS A 332 11.40 9.24 1.94
C HIS A 332 11.51 9.18 0.40
N PRO A 333 12.14 8.17 -0.19
CA PRO A 333 12.38 8.10 -1.65
C PRO A 333 11.18 7.60 -2.46
N HIS A 334 9.98 7.55 -1.90
CA HIS A 334 8.73 7.10 -2.54
C HIS A 334 8.78 5.69 -3.16
N ASN A 335 9.67 4.82 -2.71
CA ASN A 335 9.70 3.41 -3.07
C ASN A 335 10.22 2.58 -1.89
N TYR A 336 9.43 1.61 -1.41
CA TYR A 336 9.78 0.80 -0.23
C TYR A 336 11.08 0.02 -0.40
N TYR A 337 11.32 -0.54 -1.59
CA TYR A 337 12.51 -1.35 -1.84
C TYR A 337 13.77 -0.51 -1.77
N VAL A 338 13.73 0.63 -2.45
CA VAL A 338 14.84 1.56 -2.48
C VAL A 338 15.05 2.20 -1.11
N GLN A 339 13.97 2.50 -0.37
CA GLN A 339 14.06 3.01 0.99
C GLN A 339 14.73 2.00 1.93
N ILE A 340 14.28 0.76 1.93
CA ILE A 340 14.86 -0.28 2.79
C ILE A 340 16.32 -0.52 2.39
N LEU A 341 16.60 -0.57 1.10
CA LEU A 341 17.95 -0.79 0.59
C LEU A 341 18.91 0.34 1.02
N SER A 342 18.52 1.59 0.86
CA SER A 342 19.36 2.75 1.24
C SER A 342 19.50 2.91 2.75
N GLU A 343 18.43 2.66 3.51
CA GLU A 343 18.41 2.93 4.95
C GLU A 343 18.89 1.75 5.80
N THR A 344 18.79 0.50 5.31
CA THR A 344 19.19 -0.71 6.05
C THR A 344 20.20 -1.61 5.34
N GLY A 345 20.63 -1.21 4.14
CA GLY A 345 21.60 -1.96 3.33
C GLY A 345 21.06 -3.32 2.87
N ILE A 346 21.98 -4.15 2.36
CA ILE A 346 21.64 -5.50 1.88
C ILE A 346 21.18 -6.42 3.02
N ILE A 347 21.71 -6.23 4.23
CA ILE A 347 21.38 -7.06 5.39
C ILE A 347 19.91 -6.88 5.78
N GLY A 348 19.43 -5.63 5.90
CA GLY A 348 18.02 -5.36 6.19
C GLY A 348 17.10 -5.70 5.01
N SER A 349 17.54 -5.42 3.78
CA SER A 349 16.76 -5.71 2.57
C SER A 349 16.56 -7.20 2.34
N PHE A 350 17.43 -8.07 2.83
CA PHE A 350 17.27 -9.52 2.73
C PHE A 350 15.92 -9.99 3.24
N PHE A 351 15.38 -9.39 4.31
CA PHE A 351 14.10 -9.80 4.89
C PHE A 351 12.93 -9.50 3.97
N ILE A 352 12.93 -8.36 3.25
CA ILE A 352 11.87 -8.05 2.28
C ILE A 352 11.98 -8.94 1.04
N PHE A 353 13.19 -9.20 0.57
CA PHE A 353 13.43 -10.15 -0.54
C PHE A 353 12.98 -11.56 -0.17
N LEU A 354 13.25 -12.00 1.06
CA LEU A 354 12.78 -13.30 1.56
C LEU A 354 11.24 -13.36 1.59
N ALA A 355 10.58 -12.29 2.02
CA ALA A 355 9.12 -12.20 2.00
C ALA A 355 8.57 -12.28 0.57
N LEU A 356 9.19 -11.57 -0.40
CA LEU A 356 8.82 -11.64 -1.82
C LEU A 356 9.00 -13.04 -2.40
N ILE A 357 10.13 -13.69 -2.13
CA ILE A 357 10.41 -15.05 -2.60
C ILE A 357 9.36 -16.02 -2.06
N LYS A 358 9.05 -15.94 -0.75
CA LYS A 358 8.02 -16.79 -0.14
C LYS A 358 6.63 -16.53 -0.73
N PHE A 359 6.28 -15.26 -0.96
CA PHE A 359 5.00 -14.91 -1.59
C PHE A 359 4.92 -15.40 -3.03
N THR A 360 5.98 -15.21 -3.83
CA THR A 360 6.06 -15.67 -5.21
C THR A 360 5.98 -17.19 -5.29
N HIS A 361 6.73 -17.89 -4.44
CA HIS A 361 6.65 -19.36 -4.33
C HIS A 361 5.24 -19.84 -3.99
N HIS A 362 4.58 -19.17 -3.02
CA HIS A 362 3.20 -19.48 -2.64
C HIS A 362 2.25 -19.31 -3.83
N SER A 363 2.36 -18.21 -4.58
CA SER A 363 1.55 -17.93 -5.77
C SER A 363 1.77 -18.96 -6.88
N ILE A 364 3.02 -19.32 -7.14
CA ILE A 364 3.37 -20.37 -8.14
C ILE A 364 2.79 -21.73 -7.72
N LYS A 365 2.89 -22.08 -6.44
CA LYS A 365 2.31 -23.33 -5.91
C LYS A 365 0.78 -23.38 -6.08
N ILE A 366 0.10 -22.25 -5.92
CA ILE A 366 -1.32 -22.08 -6.17
C ILE A 366 -1.64 -22.36 -7.64
N LEU A 367 -0.95 -21.68 -8.57
CA LEU A 367 -1.10 -21.86 -10.01
C LEU A 367 -0.90 -23.33 -10.42
N TYR A 368 0.19 -23.92 -9.98
CA TYR A 368 0.51 -25.31 -10.26
C TYR A 368 -0.59 -26.27 -9.78
N SER A 369 -1.12 -26.05 -8.58
CA SER A 369 -2.19 -26.88 -8.02
C SER A 369 -3.48 -26.75 -8.83
N GLN A 370 -3.81 -25.56 -9.33
CA GLN A 370 -4.99 -25.35 -10.15
C GLN A 370 -4.85 -25.96 -11.54
N VAL A 371 -3.72 -25.75 -12.20
CA VAL A 371 -3.50 -26.21 -13.59
C VAL A 371 -3.34 -27.73 -13.64
N LYS A 372 -2.48 -28.29 -12.79
CA LYS A 372 -2.12 -29.71 -12.85
C LYS A 372 -3.04 -30.62 -12.05
N LYS A 373 -3.48 -30.20 -10.85
CA LYS A 373 -4.29 -31.02 -9.95
C LYS A 373 -5.78 -30.68 -9.99
N LYS A 374 -6.21 -29.67 -10.75
CA LYS A 374 -7.58 -29.14 -10.80
C LYS A 374 -8.17 -28.81 -9.42
N ILE A 375 -7.32 -28.50 -8.44
CA ILE A 375 -7.72 -28.12 -7.08
C ILE A 375 -7.94 -26.61 -7.05
N TYR A 376 -9.19 -26.19 -6.88
CA TYR A 376 -9.54 -24.78 -6.78
C TYR A 376 -9.34 -24.25 -5.35
N ILE A 377 -8.70 -23.11 -5.26
CA ILE A 377 -8.43 -22.44 -4.00
C ILE A 377 -9.60 -21.54 -3.64
N ASN A 378 -9.83 -21.38 -2.33
CA ASN A 378 -10.86 -20.50 -1.81
C ASN A 378 -10.65 -19.06 -2.31
N GLN A 379 -11.69 -18.43 -2.83
CA GLN A 379 -11.66 -17.04 -3.32
C GLN A 379 -11.16 -16.04 -2.28
N TYR A 380 -11.44 -16.28 -1.00
CA TYR A 380 -10.88 -15.48 0.11
C TYR A 380 -9.35 -15.40 0.04
N LYS A 381 -8.68 -16.54 -0.12
CA LYS A 381 -7.21 -16.59 -0.20
C LYS A 381 -6.69 -15.85 -1.45
N ILE A 382 -7.41 -15.94 -2.56
CA ILE A 382 -7.05 -15.27 -3.82
C ILE A 382 -7.07 -13.75 -3.63
N PHE A 383 -8.18 -13.19 -3.15
CA PHE A 383 -8.29 -11.74 -2.96
C PHE A 383 -7.35 -11.21 -1.88
N ILE A 384 -7.07 -11.96 -0.80
CA ILE A 384 -6.04 -11.55 0.17
C ILE A 384 -4.64 -11.59 -0.46
N SER A 385 -4.34 -12.57 -1.31
CA SER A 385 -3.07 -12.58 -2.07
C SER A 385 -2.97 -11.38 -3.02
N SER A 386 -4.09 -10.98 -3.65
CA SER A 386 -4.14 -9.75 -4.44
C SER A 386 -3.86 -8.50 -3.60
N ALA A 387 -4.41 -8.42 -2.38
CA ALA A 387 -4.11 -7.33 -1.44
C ALA A 387 -2.62 -7.29 -1.06
N ILE A 388 -1.93 -8.43 -1.01
CA ILE A 388 -0.49 -8.47 -0.78
C ILE A 388 0.28 -8.00 -2.02
N ILE A 389 -0.06 -8.49 -3.23
CA ILE A 389 0.71 -8.12 -4.44
C ILE A 389 0.63 -6.63 -4.74
N ILE A 390 -0.52 -5.98 -4.53
CA ILE A 390 -0.64 -4.52 -4.74
C ILE A 390 0.20 -3.72 -3.75
N ASN A 391 0.45 -4.25 -2.54
CA ASN A 391 1.33 -3.61 -1.56
C ASN A 391 2.82 -3.90 -1.81
N LEU A 392 3.14 -5.04 -2.42
CA LEU A 392 4.50 -5.47 -2.75
C LEU A 392 4.89 -5.16 -4.20
N TRP A 393 4.12 -4.39 -4.97
CA TRP A 393 4.46 -4.07 -6.35
C TRP A 393 5.67 -3.13 -6.42
N PRO A 394 6.79 -3.53 -7.04
CA PRO A 394 8.06 -2.78 -6.91
C PRO A 394 8.13 -1.51 -7.76
N PHE A 395 7.39 -1.46 -8.88
CA PHE A 395 7.51 -0.41 -9.90
C PHE A 395 6.45 0.69 -9.71
N ILE A 396 6.19 1.10 -8.46
CA ILE A 396 5.24 2.16 -8.17
C ILE A 396 5.70 3.00 -6.98
N THR A 397 5.20 4.23 -6.92
CA THR A 397 5.46 5.10 -5.78
C THR A 397 4.73 4.59 -4.53
N SER A 398 5.43 4.56 -3.41
CA SER A 398 4.92 4.14 -2.11
C SER A 398 5.15 5.22 -1.04
N GLY A 399 4.49 5.09 0.11
CA GLY A 399 4.74 5.96 1.27
C GLY A 399 6.00 5.56 2.04
N ASN A 400 6.18 6.17 3.22
CA ASN A 400 7.29 5.83 4.11
C ASN A 400 7.08 4.45 4.76
N PHE A 401 8.08 3.58 4.67
CA PHE A 401 8.04 2.24 5.24
C PHE A 401 8.12 2.23 6.78
N PHE A 402 8.91 3.12 7.37
CA PHE A 402 9.19 3.14 8.81
C PHE A 402 8.16 3.87 9.68
N GLY A 403 7.25 4.63 9.09
CA GLY A 403 6.22 5.27 9.88
C GLY A 403 5.37 6.27 9.12
N SER A 404 4.14 5.91 8.87
CA SER A 404 3.09 6.77 8.33
C SER A 404 1.77 6.00 8.27
N SER A 405 0.67 6.66 7.92
CA SER A 405 -0.60 5.98 7.59
C SER A 405 -0.44 4.98 6.44
N ALA A 406 0.47 5.24 5.50
CA ALA A 406 0.79 4.32 4.40
C ALA A 406 1.41 3.01 4.90
N ALA A 407 2.32 3.06 5.89
CA ALA A 407 2.86 1.87 6.54
C ALA A 407 1.77 1.11 7.32
N ASN A 408 0.91 1.83 8.05
CA ASN A 408 -0.22 1.21 8.74
C ASN A 408 -1.14 0.43 7.77
N LEU A 409 -1.44 1.02 6.60
CA LEU A 409 -2.21 0.36 5.53
C LEU A 409 -1.48 -0.83 4.90
N PHE A 410 -0.16 -0.80 4.84
CA PHE A 410 0.65 -1.91 4.31
C PHE A 410 0.53 -3.16 5.20
N TRP A 411 0.58 -2.99 6.53
CA TRP A 411 0.62 -4.12 7.46
C TRP A 411 -0.76 -4.76 7.71
N LEU A 412 -1.87 -4.06 7.47
CA LEU A 412 -3.21 -4.61 7.67
C LEU A 412 -3.46 -5.88 6.83
N PRO A 413 -3.29 -5.88 5.48
CA PRO A 413 -3.50 -7.09 4.67
C PRO A 413 -2.50 -8.21 5.00
N VAL A 414 -1.31 -7.89 5.52
CA VAL A 414 -0.36 -8.91 6.00
C VAL A 414 -0.97 -9.72 7.14
N GLY A 415 -1.64 -9.08 8.11
CA GLY A 415 -2.34 -9.79 9.18
C GLY A 415 -3.45 -10.71 8.65
N PHE A 416 -4.24 -10.25 7.67
CA PHE A 416 -5.24 -11.10 6.99
C PHE A 416 -4.59 -12.27 6.25
N PHE A 417 -3.46 -12.04 5.59
CA PHE A 417 -2.74 -13.07 4.85
C PHE A 417 -2.18 -14.17 5.79
N LEU A 418 -1.59 -13.78 6.92
CA LEU A 418 -1.08 -14.73 7.91
C LEU A 418 -2.17 -15.68 8.44
N ALA A 419 -3.43 -15.22 8.53
CA ALA A 419 -4.53 -16.06 8.93
C ALA A 419 -4.87 -17.16 7.90
N THR A 420 -4.50 -16.98 6.62
CA THR A 420 -4.79 -17.96 5.55
C THR A 420 -4.00 -19.26 5.69
N PHE A 421 -2.85 -19.24 6.36
CA PHE A 421 -2.02 -20.45 6.55
C PHE A 421 -2.58 -21.40 7.62
N ASN A 422 -3.33 -20.91 8.59
CA ASN A 422 -3.88 -21.73 9.67
C ASN A 422 -5.28 -22.29 9.35
N SER A 423 -5.93 -21.84 8.29
CA SER A 423 -7.27 -22.31 7.88
C SER A 423 -7.27 -23.69 7.21
N SER A 424 -6.10 -24.32 7.03
CA SER A 424 -5.97 -25.68 6.48
C SER A 424 -6.02 -26.80 7.53
N LYS A 425 -6.17 -26.46 8.81
CA LYS A 425 -6.25 -27.42 9.92
C LYS A 425 -7.67 -27.59 10.51
N LYS A 426 -8.70 -27.01 9.87
CA LYS A 426 -10.11 -27.22 10.24
C LYS A 426 -10.91 -27.74 9.08
#